data_27add9cf64eb80e0e3fa12815de74ea2
#
_entry.id   27add9cf64eb80e0e3fa12815de74ea2
#
_cell.length_a   1.000
_cell.length_b   1.000
_cell.length_c   1.000
_cell.angle_alpha   90.00
_cell.angle_beta   90.00
_cell.angle_gamma   90.00
#
_symmetry.space_group_name_H-M   'P 1'
#
loop_
_entity.id
_entity.type
_entity.pdbx_description
1 polymer ?
#
loop_
_entity_poly.entity_id
_entity_poly.type
_entity_poly.pdbx_seq_one_letter_code
_entity_poly.pdbx_strand_id
1 'polypeptide(L)'
;MGHQFSGNHTFNGGGTPATAGNNCSGGNRSASTAYEPGSGVSIQAYAGICAADDLQPNSEDHFHRVSLNEILAFTTTGSGNGCAVQTATGNVVPTVSVTAPAAAVTIPRQTPFALTAAGVPGDGDTLTY
;
A
#
# COMPACT_ATOMS: atom_id res chain seq x y z
N MET A 1 -4.63 1.04 14.22
CA MET A 1 -4.04 2.40 14.17
C MET A 1 -4.24 3.07 12.82
N GLY A 2 -3.98 2.44 11.67
CA GLY A 2 -4.16 3.06 10.34
C GLY A 2 -5.55 3.65 10.08
N HIS A 3 -6.61 2.96 10.46
CA HIS A 3 -7.98 3.45 10.31
C HIS A 3 -8.27 4.75 11.09
N GLN A 4 -7.61 4.97 12.20
CA GLN A 4 -7.74 6.24 12.96
C GLN A 4 -7.17 7.45 12.20
N PHE A 5 -6.33 7.20 11.22
CA PHE A 5 -5.75 8.19 10.31
C PHE A 5 -6.28 8.05 8.88
N SER A 6 -7.52 7.59 8.74
CA SER A 6 -8.22 7.41 7.46
C SER A 6 -7.62 6.39 6.50
N GLY A 7 -6.70 5.53 6.92
CA GLY A 7 -6.20 4.44 6.08
C GLY A 7 -7.28 3.39 5.84
N ASN A 8 -7.60 3.11 4.58
CA ASN A 8 -8.54 2.08 4.18
C ASN A 8 -7.86 0.73 3.98
N HIS A 9 -8.68 -0.32 3.85
CA HIS A 9 -8.15 -1.66 3.52
C HIS A 9 -7.54 -1.69 2.13
N THR A 10 -6.47 -2.48 1.97
CA THR A 10 -5.67 -2.54 0.74
C THR A 10 -5.84 -3.85 -0.04
N PHE A 11 -6.44 -4.86 0.57
CA PHE A 11 -6.65 -6.17 -0.03
C PHE A 11 -7.68 -6.16 -1.18
N ASN A 12 -7.52 -7.07 -2.12
CA ASN A 12 -8.41 -7.26 -3.28
C ASN A 12 -9.04 -8.67 -3.35
N GLY A 13 -9.06 -9.40 -2.25
CA GLY A 13 -9.68 -10.71 -2.15
C GLY A 13 -11.21 -10.66 -2.05
N GLY A 14 -11.83 -11.84 -1.92
CA GLY A 14 -13.28 -11.98 -1.72
C GLY A 14 -14.14 -11.83 -2.97
N GLY A 15 -13.52 -11.76 -4.15
CA GLY A 15 -14.21 -11.52 -5.42
C GLY A 15 -14.74 -12.77 -6.13
N THR A 16 -14.51 -13.97 -5.60
CA THR A 16 -14.95 -15.23 -6.22
C THR A 16 -16.06 -15.90 -5.39
N PRO A 17 -16.89 -16.77 -5.98
CA PRO A 17 -17.88 -17.54 -5.23
C PRO A 17 -17.25 -18.40 -4.11
N ALA A 18 -16.03 -18.88 -4.28
CA ALA A 18 -15.33 -19.68 -3.28
C ALA A 18 -14.87 -18.85 -2.06
N THR A 19 -14.74 -17.54 -2.23
CA THR A 19 -14.28 -16.60 -1.21
C THR A 19 -15.39 -15.65 -0.74
N ALA A 20 -16.59 -15.74 -1.33
CA ALA A 20 -17.75 -14.99 -0.92
C ALA A 20 -18.08 -15.28 0.55
N GLY A 21 -18.18 -14.23 1.36
CA GLY A 21 -18.49 -14.35 2.79
C GLY A 21 -17.28 -14.53 3.71
N ASN A 22 -16.04 -14.60 3.19
CA ASN A 22 -14.83 -14.51 4.02
C ASN A 22 -14.60 -13.06 4.49
N ASN A 23 -13.62 -12.85 5.37
CA ASN A 23 -13.33 -11.52 5.91
C ASN A 23 -12.87 -10.50 4.84
N CYS A 24 -12.36 -10.96 3.71
CA CYS A 24 -11.96 -10.12 2.58
C CYS A 24 -13.09 -9.73 1.65
N SER A 25 -14.34 -10.06 1.97
CA SER A 25 -15.51 -9.81 1.12
C SER A 25 -16.39 -8.67 1.63
N GLY A 26 -17.36 -8.29 0.80
CA GLY A 26 -18.42 -7.35 1.17
C GLY A 26 -17.91 -5.97 1.56
N GLY A 27 -18.42 -5.45 2.66
CA GLY A 27 -18.13 -4.10 3.15
C GLY A 27 -16.71 -3.90 3.70
N ASN A 28 -15.93 -4.96 3.86
CA ASN A 28 -14.55 -4.83 4.31
C ASN A 28 -13.59 -4.42 3.19
N ARG A 29 -13.92 -4.72 1.93
CA ARG A 29 -13.09 -4.36 0.79
C ARG A 29 -13.33 -2.91 0.37
N SER A 30 -12.28 -2.11 0.32
CA SER A 30 -12.30 -0.75 -0.20
C SER A 30 -11.90 -0.75 -1.69
N ALA A 31 -12.85 -0.48 -2.58
CA ALA A 31 -12.60 -0.56 -4.03
C ALA A 31 -11.53 0.43 -4.53
N SER A 32 -11.43 1.60 -3.91
CA SER A 32 -10.47 2.64 -4.28
C SER A 32 -9.03 2.35 -3.83
N THR A 33 -8.85 1.46 -2.86
CA THR A 33 -7.55 1.15 -2.26
C THR A 33 -7.17 -0.34 -2.35
N ALA A 34 -7.95 -1.15 -3.07
CA ALA A 34 -7.75 -2.59 -3.24
C ALA A 34 -6.61 -2.91 -4.23
N TYR A 35 -5.40 -2.62 -3.85
CA TYR A 35 -4.19 -2.81 -4.67
C TYR A 35 -3.50 -4.15 -4.45
N GLU A 36 -3.60 -4.70 -3.23
CA GLU A 36 -2.90 -5.92 -2.86
C GLU A 36 -3.71 -7.16 -3.28
N PRO A 37 -3.11 -8.12 -4.00
CA PRO A 37 -3.83 -9.33 -4.42
C PRO A 37 -4.27 -10.17 -3.21
N GLY A 38 -5.35 -10.90 -3.34
CA GLY A 38 -5.87 -11.80 -2.30
C GLY A 38 -6.09 -11.08 -0.97
N SER A 39 -5.57 -11.66 0.10
CA SER A 39 -5.59 -11.05 1.44
C SER A 39 -4.72 -9.80 1.56
N GLY A 40 -3.79 -9.57 0.62
CA GLY A 40 -2.68 -8.67 0.81
C GLY A 40 -1.74 -9.12 1.93
N VAL A 41 -0.71 -8.31 2.20
CA VAL A 41 0.30 -8.61 3.21
C VAL A 41 0.61 -7.43 4.14
N SER A 42 0.25 -6.20 3.75
CA SER A 42 0.57 -5.00 4.54
C SER A 42 -0.35 -4.83 5.77
N ILE A 43 -0.07 -3.84 6.62
CA ILE A 43 -0.78 -3.60 7.89
C ILE A 43 -2.28 -3.36 7.68
N GLN A 44 -2.69 -2.69 6.60
CA GLN A 44 -4.10 -2.43 6.29
C GLN A 44 -4.73 -3.54 5.44
N ALA A 45 -4.02 -4.61 5.18
CA ALA A 45 -4.52 -5.82 4.54
C ALA A 45 -5.05 -6.82 5.58
N TYR A 46 -5.47 -8.00 5.12
CA TYR A 46 -6.15 -9.01 5.94
C TYR A 46 -5.44 -10.38 5.87
N ALA A 47 -4.10 -10.38 5.85
CA ALA A 47 -3.33 -11.62 5.83
C ALA A 47 -3.74 -12.56 6.97
N GLY A 48 -3.96 -13.83 6.65
CA GLY A 48 -4.31 -14.89 7.58
C GLY A 48 -5.80 -15.02 7.92
N ILE A 49 -6.67 -14.17 7.37
CA ILE A 49 -8.11 -14.22 7.68
C ILE A 49 -9.02 -14.21 6.44
N CYS A 50 -8.47 -14.41 5.26
CA CYS A 50 -9.19 -14.40 3.99
C CYS A 50 -9.42 -15.80 3.38
N ALA A 51 -9.20 -16.85 4.15
CA ALA A 51 -9.41 -18.24 3.73
C ALA A 51 -8.63 -18.58 2.44
N ALA A 52 -9.32 -18.96 1.35
CA ALA A 52 -8.66 -19.33 0.09
C ALA A 52 -7.90 -18.18 -0.59
N ASP A 53 -8.14 -16.95 -0.19
CA ASP A 53 -7.42 -15.77 -0.71
C ASP A 53 -6.19 -15.40 0.14
N ASP A 54 -5.90 -16.15 1.22
CA ASP A 54 -4.75 -15.84 2.05
C ASP A 54 -3.43 -16.08 1.30
N LEU A 55 -2.58 -15.06 1.30
CA LEU A 55 -1.23 -15.15 0.75
C LEU A 55 -0.22 -15.65 1.79
N GLN A 56 -0.45 -15.30 3.04
CA GLN A 56 0.38 -15.67 4.19
C GLN A 56 -0.40 -15.53 5.49
N PRO A 57 0.06 -16.14 6.60
CA PRO A 57 -0.69 -16.20 7.86
C PRO A 57 -0.70 -14.90 8.67
N ASN A 58 0.24 -13.97 8.44
CA ASN A 58 0.38 -12.74 9.21
C ASN A 58 0.72 -11.57 8.29
N SER A 59 0.37 -10.36 8.72
CA SER A 59 0.79 -9.13 8.02
C SER A 59 2.28 -8.85 8.23
N GLU A 60 2.89 -8.22 7.23
CA GLU A 60 4.20 -7.58 7.32
C GLU A 60 4.08 -6.25 8.07
N ASP A 61 5.14 -5.79 8.69
CA ASP A 61 5.19 -4.60 9.53
C ASP A 61 5.38 -3.28 8.74
N HIS A 62 4.78 -3.19 7.57
CA HIS A 62 4.78 -1.99 6.73
C HIS A 62 3.38 -1.61 6.26
N PHE A 63 3.20 -0.34 5.94
CA PHE A 63 2.02 0.16 5.23
C PHE A 63 2.22 0.12 3.73
N HIS A 64 1.20 -0.30 3.00
CA HIS A 64 1.16 -0.12 1.56
C HIS A 64 1.22 1.38 1.19
N ARG A 65 1.80 1.72 0.03
CA ARG A 65 1.93 3.09 -0.44
C ARG A 65 0.62 3.89 -0.39
N VAL A 66 -0.51 3.28 -0.75
CA VAL A 66 -1.81 3.95 -0.71
C VAL A 66 -2.22 4.33 0.71
N SER A 67 -1.98 3.47 1.70
CA SER A 67 -2.26 3.78 3.10
C SER A 67 -1.42 4.95 3.61
N LEU A 68 -0.14 5.01 3.23
CA LEU A 68 0.71 6.16 3.55
C LEU A 68 0.16 7.46 2.95
N ASN A 69 -0.32 7.42 1.70
CA ASN A 69 -0.92 8.60 1.06
C ASN A 69 -2.18 9.06 1.80
N GLU A 70 -3.06 8.13 2.20
CA GLU A 70 -4.28 8.45 2.94
C GLU A 70 -3.96 9.05 4.32
N ILE A 71 -3.03 8.42 5.07
CA ILE A 71 -2.58 8.88 6.38
C ILE A 71 -1.95 10.27 6.27
N LEU A 72 -1.07 10.50 5.30
CA LEU A 72 -0.46 11.79 5.06
C LEU A 72 -1.50 12.85 4.71
N ALA A 73 -2.41 12.56 3.80
CA ALA A 73 -3.48 13.48 3.44
C ALA A 73 -4.34 13.86 4.66
N PHE A 74 -4.72 12.89 5.48
CA PHE A 74 -5.49 13.12 6.69
C PHE A 74 -4.74 14.02 7.69
N THR A 75 -3.45 13.75 7.92
CA THR A 75 -2.66 14.44 8.95
C THR A 75 -2.10 15.79 8.53
N THR A 76 -1.93 16.04 7.21
CA THR A 76 -1.32 17.27 6.72
C THR A 76 -2.32 18.29 6.16
N THR A 77 -3.38 17.83 5.50
CA THR A 77 -4.37 18.70 4.83
C THR A 77 -5.81 18.38 5.20
N GLY A 78 -6.06 17.21 5.76
CA GLY A 78 -7.38 16.74 6.17
C GLY A 78 -7.76 17.15 7.58
N SER A 79 -8.82 16.52 8.11
CA SER A 79 -9.40 16.85 9.42
C SER A 79 -8.47 16.56 10.60
N GLY A 80 -7.45 15.73 10.41
CA GLY A 80 -6.43 15.43 11.42
C GLY A 80 -5.32 16.48 11.55
N ASN A 81 -5.25 17.44 10.63
CA ASN A 81 -4.17 18.45 10.60
C ASN A 81 -4.09 19.31 11.87
N GLY A 82 -5.21 19.56 12.52
CA GLY A 82 -5.25 20.37 13.75
C GLY A 82 -5.05 19.59 15.06
N CYS A 83 -4.84 18.26 15.00
CA CYS A 83 -4.79 17.43 16.20
C CYS A 83 -3.45 17.50 16.96
N ALA A 84 -2.36 17.86 16.28
CA ALA A 84 -1.02 17.89 16.86
C ALA A 84 -0.26 19.15 16.48
N VAL A 85 0.70 19.52 17.32
CA VAL A 85 1.67 20.57 16.97
C VAL A 85 2.62 19.99 15.92
N GLN A 86 2.70 20.67 14.79
CA GLN A 86 3.59 20.27 13.69
C GLN A 86 4.95 20.95 13.87
N THR A 87 6.01 20.16 13.85
CA THR A 87 7.39 20.65 13.89
C THR A 87 8.09 20.21 12.62
N ALA A 88 8.70 21.14 11.90
CA ALA A 88 9.50 20.83 10.74
C ALA A 88 10.71 19.97 11.12
N THR A 89 10.86 18.81 10.51
CA THR A 89 11.99 17.90 10.76
C THR A 89 13.19 18.21 9.88
N GLY A 90 13.00 18.95 8.80
CA GLY A 90 14.01 19.14 7.73
C GLY A 90 14.14 17.96 6.77
N ASN A 91 13.46 16.87 7.05
CA ASN A 91 13.49 15.68 6.18
C ASN A 91 12.82 15.94 4.83
N VAL A 92 13.47 15.53 3.77
CA VAL A 92 13.00 15.66 2.39
C VAL A 92 12.61 14.28 1.86
N VAL A 93 11.38 14.18 1.37
CA VAL A 93 10.88 12.91 0.81
C VAL A 93 11.75 12.48 -0.38
N PRO A 94 12.29 11.25 -0.37
CA PRO A 94 13.08 10.74 -1.49
C PRO A 94 12.28 10.71 -2.80
N THR A 95 12.95 10.97 -3.90
CA THR A 95 12.37 10.76 -5.23
C THR A 95 12.73 9.37 -5.73
N VAL A 96 11.81 8.71 -6.42
CA VAL A 96 12.01 7.38 -7.01
C VAL A 96 11.67 7.44 -8.49
N SER A 97 12.51 6.84 -9.30
CA SER A 97 12.27 6.67 -10.73
C SER A 97 12.47 5.22 -11.16
N VAL A 98 11.64 4.77 -12.10
CA VAL A 98 11.88 3.49 -12.79
C VAL A 98 12.95 3.72 -13.84
N THR A 99 14.05 3.00 -13.74
CA THR A 99 15.22 3.16 -14.62
C THR A 99 15.26 2.10 -15.74
N ALA A 100 14.60 0.96 -15.52
CA ALA A 100 14.45 -0.07 -16.53
C ALA A 100 13.10 -0.82 -16.35
N PRO A 101 12.33 -0.97 -17.43
CA PRO A 101 12.51 -0.33 -18.74
C PRO A 101 12.29 1.20 -18.66
N ALA A 102 13.07 1.95 -19.43
CA ALA A 102 13.04 3.42 -19.42
C ALA A 102 11.78 4.03 -20.06
N ALA A 103 10.93 3.23 -20.69
CA ALA A 103 9.70 3.65 -21.34
C ALA A 103 8.60 2.60 -21.14
N ALA A 104 7.37 2.98 -21.46
CA ALA A 104 6.28 2.02 -21.50
C ALA A 104 6.58 0.90 -22.49
N VAL A 105 6.44 -0.34 -22.04
CA VAL A 105 6.66 -1.54 -22.86
C VAL A 105 5.36 -2.34 -22.98
N THR A 106 5.15 -2.91 -24.15
CA THR A 106 4.07 -3.88 -24.37
C THR A 106 4.70 -5.27 -24.39
N ILE A 107 4.27 -6.12 -23.47
CA ILE A 107 4.75 -7.49 -23.35
C ILE A 107 3.62 -8.48 -23.63
N PRO A 108 3.88 -9.66 -24.21
CA PRO A 108 2.88 -10.71 -24.35
C PRO A 108 2.35 -11.13 -22.97
N ARG A 109 1.11 -11.62 -22.96
CA ARG A 109 0.51 -12.19 -21.75
C ARG A 109 1.41 -13.31 -21.18
N GLN A 110 1.51 -13.38 -19.87
CA GLN A 110 2.30 -14.39 -19.14
C GLN A 110 3.81 -14.36 -19.42
N THR A 111 4.33 -13.22 -19.83
CA THR A 111 5.76 -13.00 -20.00
C THR A 111 6.36 -12.45 -18.72
N PRO A 112 7.34 -13.09 -18.09
CA PRO A 112 8.07 -12.53 -16.96
C PRO A 112 8.77 -11.24 -17.37
N PHE A 113 8.80 -10.27 -16.46
CA PHE A 113 9.54 -9.01 -16.66
C PHE A 113 10.15 -8.55 -15.33
N ALA A 114 11.16 -7.70 -15.44
CA ALA A 114 11.78 -7.06 -14.30
C ALA A 114 11.62 -5.55 -14.39
N LEU A 115 11.39 -4.92 -13.25
CA LEU A 115 11.43 -3.47 -13.09
C LEU A 115 12.64 -3.12 -12.23
N THR A 116 13.40 -2.12 -12.66
CA THR A 116 14.49 -1.56 -11.88
C THR A 116 14.15 -0.12 -11.52
N ALA A 117 14.28 0.22 -10.26
CA ALA A 117 14.04 1.57 -9.77
C ALA A 117 15.27 2.09 -9.02
N ALA A 118 15.45 3.40 -9.02
CA ALA A 118 16.47 4.09 -8.24
C ALA A 118 15.81 5.17 -7.39
N GLY A 119 16.19 5.22 -6.11
CA GLY A 119 15.81 6.27 -5.19
C GLY A 119 16.94 7.30 -5.04
N VAL A 120 16.58 8.56 -4.91
CA VAL A 120 17.52 9.64 -4.61
C VAL A 120 17.03 10.37 -3.36
N PRO A 121 17.82 10.40 -2.26
CA PRO A 121 17.47 11.18 -1.09
C PRO A 121 17.62 12.68 -1.40
N GLY A 122 16.68 13.49 -0.90
CA GLY A 122 16.71 14.94 -1.12
C GLY A 122 17.58 15.71 -0.11
N ASP A 123 18.01 15.05 0.95
CA ASP A 123 18.71 15.62 2.10
C ASP A 123 20.03 14.90 2.45
N GLY A 124 20.44 13.93 1.65
CA GLY A 124 21.67 13.17 1.84
C GLY A 124 21.55 11.96 2.76
N ASP A 125 20.35 11.60 3.17
CA ASP A 125 20.09 10.41 3.97
C ASP A 125 20.45 9.12 3.21
N THR A 126 20.74 8.06 3.97
CA THR A 126 20.95 6.73 3.38
C THR A 126 19.60 6.06 3.13
N LEU A 127 19.37 5.65 1.88
CA LEU A 127 18.18 4.84 1.55
C LEU A 127 18.46 3.36 1.78
N THR A 128 17.48 2.67 2.36
CA THR A 128 17.45 1.20 2.47
C THR A 128 16.29 0.66 1.63
N TYR A 129 16.47 -0.53 1.04
CA TYR A 129 15.52 -1.15 0.12
C TYR A 129 15.10 -2.53 0.65
#